data_a4af8bb615f3de57a91160cfaf2ea791
#
_entry.id   a4af8bb615f3de57a91160cfaf2ea791
#
_cell.length_a   1.000
_cell.length_b   1.000
_cell.length_c   1.000
_cell.angle_alpha   90.00
_cell.angle_beta   90.00
_cell.angle_gamma   90.00
#
_symmetry.space_group_name_H-M   'P 1'
#
loop_
_entity.id
_entity.type
_entity.pdbx_description
1 polymer ?
#
loop_
_entity_poly.entity_id
_entity_poly.type
_entity_poly.pdbx_seq_one_letter_code
_entity_poly.pdbx_strand_id
1 'polypeptide(L)'
;MPKTYDQAYFDKWYRDPAHAVGAPAALRRKVALAVAQAEYYLGRPLRNVLDVGCGEAPWRAPLRALRPGVDYRGLDASQYVVARYGRSRNIGLARFGQLEHLRFDTRFDLIVCSDVLHYLKPAEIRAGLAGIAGMAEGVAFLEVFTSRDGVDGDLEGFHARAPEWYLRAFADAGLLPCGSHCYLAPRLGRRIAALELARLPAGTAR
;
A
#
# COMPACT_ATOMS: atom_id res chain seq x y z
N MET A 1 -12.00 6.89 -22.26
CA MET A 1 -12.96 6.75 -21.12
C MET A 1 -12.15 6.50 -19.86
N PRO A 2 -12.62 6.84 -18.66
CA PRO A 2 -11.93 6.45 -17.44
C PRO A 2 -11.92 4.93 -17.32
N LYS A 3 -10.80 4.37 -16.85
CA LYS A 3 -10.62 2.93 -16.64
C LYS A 3 -11.66 2.41 -15.65
N THR A 4 -12.31 1.30 -16.00
CA THR A 4 -13.34 0.67 -15.18
C THR A 4 -12.80 -0.61 -14.56
N TYR A 5 -12.86 -0.70 -13.24
CA TYR A 5 -12.48 -1.89 -12.47
C TYR A 5 -13.73 -2.71 -12.18
N ASP A 6 -14.26 -3.38 -13.22
CA ASP A 6 -15.45 -4.22 -13.17
C ASP A 6 -15.10 -5.73 -13.11
N GLN A 7 -16.11 -6.58 -13.22
CA GLN A 7 -15.90 -8.03 -13.20
C GLN A 7 -14.98 -8.48 -14.33
N ALA A 8 -15.12 -7.94 -15.54
CA ALA A 8 -14.31 -8.35 -16.69
C ALA A 8 -12.82 -8.03 -16.47
N TYR A 9 -12.52 -6.88 -15.84
CA TYR A 9 -11.17 -6.53 -15.42
C TYR A 9 -10.58 -7.58 -14.48
N PHE A 10 -11.31 -7.95 -13.40
CA PHE A 10 -10.82 -8.93 -12.43
C PHE A 10 -10.75 -10.33 -12.99
N ASP A 11 -11.67 -10.73 -13.89
CA ASP A 11 -11.61 -12.02 -14.58
C ASP A 11 -10.34 -12.13 -15.43
N LYS A 12 -9.99 -11.07 -16.17
CA LYS A 12 -8.78 -11.01 -16.98
C LYS A 12 -7.50 -11.08 -16.14
N TRP A 13 -7.36 -10.20 -15.12
CA TRP A 13 -6.08 -10.00 -14.42
C TRP A 13 -5.88 -10.92 -13.21
N TYR A 14 -6.94 -11.52 -12.69
CA TYR A 14 -6.88 -12.37 -11.48
C TYR A 14 -7.17 -13.85 -11.77
N ARG A 15 -7.83 -14.18 -12.87
CA ARG A 15 -8.31 -15.55 -13.14
C ARG A 15 -7.80 -16.14 -14.43
N ASP A 16 -7.54 -15.32 -15.44
CA ASP A 16 -7.01 -15.81 -16.70
C ASP A 16 -5.51 -16.13 -16.55
N PRO A 17 -5.08 -17.40 -16.72
CA PRO A 17 -3.68 -17.79 -16.57
C PRO A 17 -2.73 -17.09 -17.55
N ALA A 18 -3.25 -16.62 -18.70
CA ALA A 18 -2.45 -15.90 -19.70
C ALA A 18 -2.10 -14.47 -19.28
N HIS A 19 -2.85 -13.90 -18.35
CA HIS A 19 -2.72 -12.51 -17.90
C HIS A 19 -2.45 -12.37 -16.41
N ALA A 20 -2.73 -13.41 -15.61
CA ALA A 20 -2.56 -13.34 -14.16
C ALA A 20 -1.10 -13.06 -13.79
N VAL A 21 -0.87 -11.94 -13.11
CA VAL A 21 0.45 -11.51 -12.67
C VAL A 21 0.67 -11.85 -11.20
N GLY A 22 1.89 -12.28 -10.89
CA GLY A 22 2.32 -12.54 -9.52
C GLY A 22 2.04 -13.97 -9.02
N ALA A 23 3.11 -14.69 -8.65
CA ALA A 23 3.00 -16.01 -8.05
C ALA A 23 2.54 -15.90 -6.58
N PRO A 24 1.65 -16.80 -6.10
CA PRO A 24 1.20 -16.81 -4.70
C PRO A 24 2.35 -16.90 -3.68
N ALA A 25 3.46 -17.57 -4.05
CA ALA A 25 4.65 -17.65 -3.21
C ALA A 25 5.38 -16.29 -3.09
N ALA A 26 5.41 -15.48 -4.16
CA ALA A 26 5.98 -14.14 -4.12
C ALA A 26 5.16 -13.21 -3.21
N LEU A 27 3.84 -13.26 -3.32
CA LEU A 27 2.94 -12.51 -2.44
C LEU A 27 3.15 -12.90 -0.96
N ARG A 28 3.23 -14.20 -0.64
CA ARG A 28 3.48 -14.64 0.74
C ARG A 28 4.80 -14.07 1.30
N ARG A 29 5.88 -14.05 0.50
CA ARG A 29 7.17 -13.46 0.92
C ARG A 29 7.06 -11.95 1.13
N LYS A 30 6.35 -11.25 0.24
CA LYS A 30 6.08 -9.81 0.33
C LYS A 30 5.32 -9.48 1.61
N VAL A 31 4.25 -10.22 1.90
CA VAL A 31 3.47 -10.06 3.14
C VAL A 31 4.33 -10.32 4.37
N ALA A 32 5.12 -11.40 4.38
CA ALA A 32 6.00 -11.72 5.51
C ALA A 32 7.04 -10.63 5.76
N LEU A 33 7.62 -10.04 4.71
CA LEU A 33 8.54 -8.91 4.81
C LEU A 33 7.85 -7.69 5.44
N ALA A 34 6.69 -7.29 4.92
CA ALA A 34 5.97 -6.12 5.41
C ALA A 34 5.53 -6.28 6.88
N VAL A 35 5.08 -7.47 7.26
CA VAL A 35 4.72 -7.81 8.65
C VAL A 35 5.96 -7.72 9.55
N ALA A 36 7.08 -8.37 9.17
CA ALA A 36 8.30 -8.36 9.96
C ALA A 36 8.86 -6.95 10.16
N GLN A 37 8.87 -6.13 9.12
CA GLN A 37 9.28 -4.73 9.19
C GLN A 37 8.39 -3.93 10.16
N ALA A 38 7.09 -4.03 10.03
CA ALA A 38 6.17 -3.28 10.88
C ALA A 38 6.30 -3.70 12.36
N GLU A 39 6.39 -5.00 12.63
CA GLU A 39 6.52 -5.52 14.00
C GLU A 39 7.87 -5.18 14.63
N TYR A 40 8.94 -5.18 13.84
CA TYR A 40 10.27 -4.75 14.30
C TYR A 40 10.23 -3.33 14.85
N TYR A 41 9.68 -2.38 14.08
CA TYR A 41 9.61 -0.98 14.49
C TYR A 41 8.56 -0.70 15.58
N LEU A 42 7.48 -1.48 15.62
CA LEU A 42 6.46 -1.36 16.66
C LEU A 42 6.87 -2.04 17.99
N GLY A 43 7.84 -2.97 17.95
CA GLY A 43 8.24 -3.79 19.10
C GLY A 43 7.14 -4.73 19.61
N ARG A 44 6.16 -5.05 18.76
CA ARG A 44 5.03 -5.92 19.09
C ARG A 44 4.37 -6.48 17.83
N PRO A 45 3.58 -7.58 17.97
CA PRO A 45 2.78 -8.10 16.86
C PRO A 45 1.77 -7.08 16.30
N LEU A 46 1.46 -7.20 15.02
CA LEU A 46 0.43 -6.41 14.34
C LEU A 46 -0.95 -6.65 14.96
N ARG A 47 -1.71 -5.59 15.13
CA ARG A 47 -3.11 -5.61 15.57
C ARG A 47 -4.07 -5.32 14.43
N ASN A 48 -3.74 -4.36 13.58
CA ASN A 48 -4.61 -3.91 12.49
C ASN A 48 -3.84 -3.54 11.23
N VAL A 49 -4.47 -3.78 10.09
CA VAL A 49 -3.93 -3.51 8.74
C VAL A 49 -4.98 -2.83 7.88
N LEU A 50 -4.58 -1.78 7.18
CA LEU A 50 -5.35 -1.16 6.11
C LEU A 50 -4.71 -1.50 4.76
N ASP A 51 -5.50 -2.07 3.85
CA ASP A 51 -5.08 -2.44 2.49
C ASP A 51 -5.81 -1.53 1.49
N VAL A 52 -5.07 -0.61 0.86
CA VAL A 52 -5.60 0.45 0.00
C VAL A 52 -5.43 0.08 -1.47
N GLY A 53 -6.53 0.11 -2.23
CA GLY A 53 -6.59 -0.45 -3.57
C GLY A 53 -6.46 -1.96 -3.51
N CYS A 54 -7.15 -2.55 -2.54
CA CYS A 54 -6.95 -3.96 -2.16
C CYS A 54 -7.45 -4.97 -3.22
N GLY A 55 -8.18 -4.52 -4.25
CA GLY A 55 -8.82 -5.42 -5.20
C GLY A 55 -9.64 -6.48 -4.47
N GLU A 56 -9.49 -7.72 -4.87
CA GLU A 56 -10.14 -8.85 -4.19
C GLU A 56 -9.47 -9.27 -2.88
N ALA A 57 -8.66 -8.40 -2.28
CA ALA A 57 -7.94 -8.61 -1.01
C ALA A 57 -6.98 -9.82 -1.00
N PRO A 58 -6.05 -9.95 -1.95
CA PRO A 58 -5.09 -11.06 -1.96
C PRO A 58 -4.16 -11.07 -0.75
N TRP A 59 -3.89 -9.92 -0.14
CA TRP A 59 -3.07 -9.80 1.07
C TRP A 59 -3.71 -10.42 2.31
N ARG A 60 -5.05 -10.45 2.38
CA ARG A 60 -5.80 -10.84 3.58
C ARG A 60 -5.51 -12.26 4.07
N ALA A 61 -5.48 -13.24 3.17
CA ALA A 61 -5.26 -14.64 3.55
C ALA A 61 -3.85 -14.88 4.11
N PRO A 62 -2.75 -14.47 3.45
CA PRO A 62 -1.40 -14.61 4.00
C PRO A 62 -1.17 -13.77 5.27
N LEU A 63 -1.78 -12.58 5.41
CA LEU A 63 -1.74 -11.80 6.66
C LEU A 63 -2.35 -12.59 7.82
N ARG A 64 -3.54 -13.17 7.64
CA ARG A 64 -4.21 -13.98 8.66
C ARG A 64 -3.48 -15.29 8.97
N ALA A 65 -2.78 -15.86 8.00
CA ALA A 65 -1.94 -17.02 8.25
C ALA A 65 -0.77 -16.70 9.20
N LEU A 66 -0.17 -15.51 9.06
CA LEU A 66 0.90 -15.04 9.94
C LEU A 66 0.39 -14.50 11.28
N ARG A 67 -0.76 -13.82 11.26
CA ARG A 67 -1.37 -13.17 12.44
C ARG A 67 -2.88 -13.43 12.44
N PRO A 68 -3.34 -14.56 12.99
CA PRO A 68 -4.77 -14.95 12.96
C PRO A 68 -5.72 -13.92 13.56
N GLY A 69 -5.29 -13.17 14.56
CA GLY A 69 -6.07 -12.15 15.24
C GLY A 69 -6.00 -10.73 14.63
N VAL A 70 -5.32 -10.56 13.48
CA VAL A 70 -5.21 -9.23 12.86
C VAL A 70 -6.56 -8.72 12.38
N ASP A 71 -6.89 -7.48 12.74
CA ASP A 71 -8.01 -6.76 12.15
C ASP A 71 -7.59 -6.23 10.77
N TYR A 72 -8.18 -6.81 9.73
CA TYR A 72 -7.94 -6.44 8.34
C TYR A 72 -9.09 -5.61 7.81
N ARG A 73 -8.75 -4.47 7.22
CA ARG A 73 -9.68 -3.61 6.48
C ARG A 73 -9.12 -3.33 5.09
N GLY A 74 -9.92 -3.62 4.06
CA GLY A 74 -9.65 -3.25 2.67
C GLY A 74 -10.39 -1.98 2.27
N LEU A 75 -9.78 -1.18 1.39
CA LEU A 75 -10.44 -0.08 0.67
C LEU A 75 -10.17 -0.26 -0.81
N ASP A 76 -11.21 -0.14 -1.63
CA ASP A 76 -11.06 -0.19 -3.09
C ASP A 76 -12.02 0.78 -3.79
N ALA A 77 -11.64 1.25 -4.97
CA ALA A 77 -12.48 2.14 -5.78
C ALA A 77 -13.51 1.38 -6.64
N SER A 78 -13.38 0.06 -6.74
CA SER A 78 -14.24 -0.81 -7.53
C SER A 78 -15.56 -1.09 -6.82
N GLN A 79 -16.65 -0.64 -7.40
CA GLN A 79 -18.00 -1.00 -6.92
C GLN A 79 -18.26 -2.51 -7.02
N TYR A 80 -17.72 -3.18 -8.07
CA TYR A 80 -17.80 -4.63 -8.21
C TYR A 80 -17.16 -5.37 -7.02
N VAL A 81 -15.93 -4.98 -6.65
CA VAL A 81 -15.22 -5.58 -5.52
C VAL A 81 -16.01 -5.42 -4.21
N VAL A 82 -16.50 -4.21 -3.95
CA VAL A 82 -17.24 -3.93 -2.72
C VAL A 82 -18.57 -4.67 -2.69
N ALA A 83 -19.31 -4.69 -3.78
CA ALA A 83 -20.57 -5.43 -3.87
C ALA A 83 -20.36 -6.95 -3.66
N ARG A 84 -19.29 -7.50 -4.25
CA ARG A 84 -19.00 -8.94 -4.24
C ARG A 84 -18.36 -9.42 -2.93
N TYR A 85 -17.43 -8.65 -2.38
CA TYR A 85 -16.55 -9.09 -1.29
C TYR A 85 -16.56 -8.16 -0.06
N GLY A 86 -17.25 -7.02 -0.12
CA GLY A 86 -17.24 -6.02 0.94
C GLY A 86 -17.52 -6.62 2.31
N ARG A 87 -18.64 -7.34 2.45
CA ARG A 87 -19.04 -7.96 3.72
C ARG A 87 -18.13 -9.13 4.13
N SER A 88 -17.78 -10.02 3.19
CA SER A 88 -17.03 -11.24 3.50
C SER A 88 -15.57 -11.03 3.76
N ARG A 89 -14.98 -9.95 3.16
CA ARG A 89 -13.54 -9.64 3.25
C ARG A 89 -13.25 -8.32 3.96
N ASN A 90 -14.27 -7.63 4.48
CA ASN A 90 -14.20 -6.33 5.15
C ASN A 90 -13.60 -5.24 4.22
N ILE A 91 -14.21 -5.04 3.04
CA ILE A 91 -13.77 -4.06 2.04
C ILE A 91 -14.80 -2.93 1.94
N GLY A 92 -14.34 -1.69 2.10
CA GLY A 92 -15.13 -0.48 1.90
C GLY A 92 -14.83 0.19 0.55
N LEU A 93 -15.79 0.99 0.06
CA LEU A 93 -15.63 1.80 -1.14
C LEU A 93 -14.88 3.09 -0.81
N ALA A 94 -13.71 3.29 -1.40
CA ALA A 94 -12.99 4.56 -1.33
C ALA A 94 -12.00 4.68 -2.48
N ARG A 95 -11.82 5.90 -3.01
CA ARG A 95 -10.74 6.25 -3.92
C ARG A 95 -9.52 6.69 -3.14
N PHE A 96 -8.33 6.47 -3.68
CA PHE A 96 -7.06 6.81 -3.02
C PHE A 96 -7.01 8.28 -2.56
N GLY A 97 -7.40 9.24 -3.41
CA GLY A 97 -7.41 10.66 -3.06
C GLY A 97 -8.40 11.04 -1.95
N GLN A 98 -9.36 10.17 -1.60
CA GLN A 98 -10.30 10.43 -0.50
C GLN A 98 -9.72 10.08 0.88
N LEU A 99 -8.56 9.40 0.94
CA LEU A 99 -7.94 8.97 2.20
C LEU A 99 -7.65 10.15 3.14
N GLU A 100 -7.37 11.34 2.61
CA GLU A 100 -7.14 12.54 3.42
C GLU A 100 -8.34 12.92 4.30
N HIS A 101 -9.55 12.55 3.87
CA HIS A 101 -10.80 12.86 4.57
C HIS A 101 -11.31 11.69 5.44
N LEU A 102 -10.75 10.49 5.28
CA LEU A 102 -11.15 9.36 6.08
C LEU A 102 -10.64 9.47 7.53
N ARG A 103 -11.47 9.08 8.45
CA ARG A 103 -11.12 9.01 9.88
C ARG A 103 -11.52 7.64 10.41
N PHE A 104 -10.63 7.07 11.19
CA PHE A 104 -10.84 5.80 11.89
C PHE A 104 -10.57 6.02 13.39
N ASP A 105 -11.22 5.25 14.23
CA ASP A 105 -11.05 5.34 15.68
C ASP A 105 -9.64 4.95 16.14
N THR A 106 -8.95 4.13 15.33
CA THR A 106 -7.59 3.68 15.60
C THR A 106 -6.67 3.94 14.40
N ARG A 107 -5.37 4.05 14.65
CA ARG A 107 -4.34 4.08 13.60
C ARG A 107 -3.99 2.66 13.19
N PHE A 108 -3.43 2.53 12.01
CA PHE A 108 -3.04 1.23 11.45
C PHE A 108 -1.55 0.94 11.66
N ASP A 109 -1.27 -0.24 12.19
CA ASP A 109 0.08 -0.75 12.39
C ASP A 109 0.82 -0.97 11.06
N LEU A 110 0.09 -1.42 10.06
CA LEU A 110 0.57 -1.56 8.68
C LEU A 110 -0.48 -1.00 7.72
N ILE A 111 -0.05 -0.14 6.81
CA ILE A 111 -0.87 0.28 5.66
C ILE A 111 -0.22 -0.28 4.40
N VAL A 112 -0.99 -0.98 3.58
CA VAL A 112 -0.54 -1.54 2.30
C VAL A 112 -1.14 -0.75 1.16
N CYS A 113 -0.34 -0.44 0.15
CA CYS A 113 -0.78 0.04 -1.15
C CYS A 113 0.16 -0.54 -2.21
N SER A 114 -0.29 -1.58 -2.91
CA SER A 114 0.50 -2.33 -3.88
C SER A 114 -0.17 -2.24 -5.24
N ASP A 115 0.60 -1.88 -6.27
CA ASP A 115 0.16 -1.79 -7.67
C ASP A 115 -0.97 -0.79 -7.96
N VAL A 116 -1.01 0.35 -7.24
CA VAL A 116 -2.08 1.36 -7.38
C VAL A 116 -1.56 2.72 -7.86
N LEU A 117 -0.47 3.21 -7.26
CA LEU A 117 -0.06 4.61 -7.39
C LEU A 117 0.29 5.03 -8.81
N HIS A 118 0.77 4.12 -9.63
CA HIS A 118 1.13 4.42 -11.03
C HIS A 118 -0.09 4.64 -11.95
N TYR A 119 -1.32 4.35 -11.50
CA TYR A 119 -2.55 4.67 -12.23
C TYR A 119 -3.17 6.01 -11.83
N LEU A 120 -2.65 6.67 -10.79
CA LEU A 120 -3.26 7.84 -10.19
C LEU A 120 -2.62 9.14 -10.68
N LYS A 121 -3.41 10.22 -10.68
CA LYS A 121 -2.91 11.56 -10.96
C LYS A 121 -2.08 12.11 -9.79
N PRO A 122 -1.13 13.04 -10.03
CA PRO A 122 -0.28 13.59 -8.97
C PRO A 122 -1.05 14.19 -7.78
N ALA A 123 -2.18 14.84 -8.01
CA ALA A 123 -3.00 15.43 -6.95
C ALA A 123 -3.63 14.35 -6.08
N GLU A 124 -4.15 13.26 -6.68
CA GLU A 124 -4.73 12.12 -5.96
C GLU A 124 -3.68 11.41 -5.10
N ILE A 125 -2.44 11.25 -5.64
CA ILE A 125 -1.33 10.65 -4.89
C ILE A 125 -1.00 11.50 -3.66
N ARG A 126 -0.84 12.82 -3.81
CA ARG A 126 -0.54 13.70 -2.68
C ARG A 126 -1.61 13.68 -1.60
N ALA A 127 -2.89 13.80 -1.99
CA ALA A 127 -4.00 13.73 -1.06
C ALA A 127 -4.06 12.38 -0.30
N GLY A 128 -3.95 11.27 -1.03
CA GLY A 128 -3.96 9.94 -0.42
C GLY A 128 -2.77 9.66 0.49
N LEU A 129 -1.56 10.13 0.12
CA LEU A 129 -0.37 9.99 0.97
C LEU A 129 -0.49 10.80 2.27
N ALA A 130 -1.09 11.99 2.24
CA ALA A 130 -1.40 12.75 3.44
C ALA A 130 -2.35 11.96 4.37
N GLY A 131 -3.35 11.29 3.78
CA GLY A 131 -4.24 10.38 4.51
C GLY A 131 -3.49 9.19 5.13
N ILE A 132 -2.63 8.53 4.34
CA ILE A 132 -1.79 7.41 4.82
C ILE A 132 -0.93 7.87 6.01
N ALA A 133 -0.19 8.97 5.86
CA ALA A 133 0.67 9.51 6.92
C ALA A 133 -0.11 9.85 8.19
N GLY A 134 -1.34 10.35 8.04
CA GLY A 134 -2.25 10.65 9.14
C GLY A 134 -2.76 9.41 9.88
N MET A 135 -3.00 8.31 9.16
CA MET A 135 -3.58 7.08 9.69
C MET A 135 -2.55 6.03 10.12
N ALA A 136 -1.31 6.11 9.64
CA ALA A 136 -0.26 5.14 9.96
C ALA A 136 0.26 5.33 11.40
N GLU A 137 0.37 4.21 12.13
CA GLU A 137 1.11 4.12 13.39
C GLU A 137 2.51 3.55 13.16
N GLY A 138 2.62 2.51 12.34
CA GLY A 138 3.84 1.76 12.08
C GLY A 138 4.43 2.02 10.70
N VAL A 139 4.21 1.11 9.79
CA VAL A 139 4.81 1.08 8.45
C VAL A 139 3.74 1.22 7.37
N ALA A 140 4.06 1.97 6.32
CA ALA A 140 3.36 1.93 5.05
C ALA A 140 4.18 1.10 4.04
N PHE A 141 3.61 0.03 3.49
CA PHE A 141 4.16 -0.72 2.36
C PHE A 141 3.59 -0.12 1.07
N LEU A 142 4.43 0.60 0.32
CA LEU A 142 4.04 1.35 -0.88
C LEU A 142 4.80 0.80 -2.09
N GLU A 143 4.24 -0.20 -2.76
CA GLU A 143 4.81 -0.78 -3.97
C GLU A 143 4.25 -0.08 -5.20
N VAL A 144 5.14 0.40 -6.04
CA VAL A 144 4.78 1.12 -7.27
C VAL A 144 5.82 0.83 -8.34
N PHE A 145 5.36 0.64 -9.58
CA PHE A 145 6.22 0.58 -10.76
C PHE A 145 6.53 1.99 -11.27
N THR A 146 7.75 2.17 -11.73
CA THR A 146 8.30 3.44 -12.19
C THR A 146 8.72 3.36 -13.66
N SER A 147 9.18 4.45 -14.23
CA SER A 147 9.70 4.48 -15.61
C SER A 147 10.98 3.67 -15.82
N ARG A 148 11.59 3.14 -14.74
CA ARG A 148 12.83 2.33 -14.79
C ARG A 148 12.56 0.83 -14.60
N ASP A 149 11.31 0.45 -14.35
CA ASP A 149 10.94 -0.94 -14.10
C ASP A 149 10.37 -1.57 -15.38
N GLY A 150 10.67 -2.85 -15.59
CA GLY A 150 9.92 -3.67 -16.53
C GLY A 150 8.54 -3.95 -15.95
N VAL A 151 7.49 -3.57 -16.65
CA VAL A 151 6.11 -3.75 -16.18
C VAL A 151 5.45 -4.82 -17.06
N ASP A 152 5.18 -5.97 -16.45
CA ASP A 152 4.30 -6.99 -17.00
C ASP A 152 2.89 -6.78 -16.43
N GLY A 153 1.87 -6.70 -17.28
CA GLY A 153 0.50 -6.57 -16.84
C GLY A 153 -0.25 -5.42 -17.50
N ASP A 154 -1.10 -4.78 -16.75
CA ASP A 154 -2.01 -3.74 -17.25
C ASP A 154 -1.32 -2.39 -17.41
N LEU A 155 -1.13 -1.95 -18.65
CA LEU A 155 -0.54 -0.65 -18.97
C LEU A 155 -1.59 0.44 -19.24
N GLU A 156 -2.88 0.12 -19.23
CA GLU A 156 -3.93 1.12 -19.45
C GLU A 156 -3.99 2.10 -18.26
N GLY A 157 -3.77 3.38 -18.56
CA GLY A 157 -3.72 4.44 -17.54
C GLY A 157 -2.42 4.46 -16.71
N PHE A 158 -1.41 3.68 -17.11
CA PHE A 158 -0.10 3.71 -16.46
C PHE A 158 0.62 5.04 -16.69
N HIS A 159 1.08 5.66 -15.62
CA HIS A 159 1.88 6.88 -15.65
C HIS A 159 3.34 6.54 -15.36
N ALA A 160 4.18 6.47 -16.36
CA ALA A 160 5.62 6.18 -16.27
C ALA A 160 6.39 7.35 -15.60
N ARG A 161 6.36 7.43 -14.27
CA ARG A 161 7.09 8.45 -13.49
C ARG A 161 8.43 7.94 -13.03
N ALA A 162 9.41 8.83 -12.94
CA ALA A 162 10.72 8.50 -12.37
C ALA A 162 10.62 8.12 -10.88
N PRO A 163 11.46 7.19 -10.38
CA PRO A 163 11.47 6.79 -8.95
C PRO A 163 11.64 7.99 -8.01
N GLU A 164 12.45 8.98 -8.40
CA GLU A 164 12.71 10.17 -7.60
C GLU A 164 11.47 11.03 -7.37
N TRP A 165 10.49 10.97 -8.30
CA TRP A 165 9.22 11.65 -8.14
C TRP A 165 8.42 11.04 -6.99
N TYR A 166 8.32 9.70 -6.94
CA TYR A 166 7.62 9.00 -5.85
C TYR A 166 8.33 9.17 -4.51
N LEU A 167 9.66 9.06 -4.49
CA LEU A 167 10.44 9.26 -3.27
C LEU A 167 10.25 10.67 -2.69
N ARG A 168 10.17 11.71 -3.53
CA ARG A 168 9.82 13.06 -3.08
C ARG A 168 8.40 13.12 -2.53
N ALA A 169 7.41 12.57 -3.25
CA ALA A 169 6.02 12.59 -2.80
C ALA A 169 5.84 11.87 -1.44
N PHE A 170 6.56 10.77 -1.20
CA PHE A 170 6.56 10.06 0.07
C PHE A 170 7.23 10.89 1.18
N ALA A 171 8.37 11.50 0.89
CA ALA A 171 9.08 12.37 1.84
C ALA A 171 8.26 13.62 2.19
N ASP A 172 7.60 14.25 1.21
CA ASP A 172 6.71 15.41 1.43
C ASP A 172 5.53 15.06 2.35
N ALA A 173 5.05 13.80 2.31
CA ALA A 173 4.06 13.30 3.26
C ALA A 173 4.65 12.91 4.63
N GLY A 174 5.97 13.02 4.83
CA GLY A 174 6.65 12.66 6.06
C GLY A 174 6.92 11.16 6.23
N LEU A 175 6.77 10.38 5.16
CA LEU A 175 7.05 8.94 5.15
C LEU A 175 8.53 8.69 4.89
N LEU A 176 9.23 8.01 5.79
CA LEU A 176 10.67 7.80 5.72
C LEU A 176 11.02 6.40 5.22
N PRO A 177 11.82 6.26 4.15
CA PRO A 177 12.15 4.96 3.59
C PRO A 177 13.00 4.13 4.55
N CYS A 178 12.58 2.91 4.85
CA CYS A 178 13.34 1.92 5.62
C CYS A 178 13.70 0.66 4.83
N GLY A 179 13.47 0.67 3.52
CA GLY A 179 13.87 -0.37 2.57
C GLY A 179 12.71 -1.22 2.04
N SER A 180 12.92 -1.83 0.86
CA SER A 180 11.99 -2.81 0.26
C SER A 180 10.52 -2.38 0.24
N HIS A 181 10.24 -1.19 -0.33
CA HIS A 181 8.91 -0.57 -0.39
C HIS A 181 8.29 -0.20 0.97
N CYS A 182 9.03 -0.34 2.07
CA CYS A 182 8.56 0.01 3.41
C CYS A 182 8.97 1.44 3.77
N TYR A 183 8.02 2.17 4.33
CA TYR A 183 8.16 3.56 4.76
C TYR A 183 7.61 3.70 6.18
N LEU A 184 8.37 4.33 7.06
CA LEU A 184 7.97 4.57 8.43
C LEU A 184 6.96 5.69 8.52
N ALA A 185 5.96 5.51 9.36
CA ALA A 185 5.04 6.58 9.73
C ALA A 185 5.80 7.77 10.36
N PRO A 186 5.35 9.02 10.16
CA PRO A 186 6.05 10.21 10.66
C PRO A 186 6.33 10.18 12.18
N ARG A 187 5.48 9.49 12.93
CA ARG A 187 5.60 9.33 14.39
C ARG A 187 6.75 8.41 14.81
N LEU A 188 7.02 7.37 14.04
CA LEU A 188 8.12 6.43 14.30
C LEU A 188 9.48 7.03 13.96
N GLY A 189 9.57 7.81 12.90
CA GLY A 189 10.83 8.34 12.37
C GLY A 189 11.68 9.14 13.39
N ARG A 190 11.07 9.62 14.47
CA ARG A 190 11.78 10.34 15.55
C ARG A 190 12.47 9.42 16.58
N ARG A 191 12.22 8.11 16.52
CA ARG A 191 12.67 7.13 17.53
C ARG A 191 13.65 6.09 16.98
N ILE A 192 14.04 6.23 15.72
CA ILE A 192 14.77 5.22 14.96
C ILE A 192 16.22 5.63 14.80
N ALA A 193 17.12 4.66 14.86
CA ALA A 193 18.53 4.88 14.57
C ALA A 193 18.74 5.31 13.11
N ALA A 194 19.67 6.24 12.87
CA ALA A 194 19.86 6.81 11.54
C ALA A 194 20.16 5.77 10.45
N LEU A 195 20.90 4.71 10.79
CA LEU A 195 21.26 3.63 9.85
C LEU A 195 20.12 2.66 9.54
N GLU A 196 18.99 2.73 10.23
CA GLU A 196 17.76 1.98 9.90
C GLU A 196 16.99 2.61 8.75
N LEU A 197 17.33 3.86 8.40
CA LEU A 197 16.75 4.55 7.25
C LEU A 197 17.52 4.17 5.98
N ALA A 198 16.80 3.85 4.92
CA ALA A 198 17.40 3.55 3.60
C ALA A 198 18.09 4.78 2.96
N ARG A 199 17.72 5.99 3.41
CA ARG A 199 18.37 7.26 3.05
C ARG A 199 18.33 8.19 4.24
N LEU A 200 19.45 8.80 4.55
CA LEU A 200 19.49 9.89 5.53
C LEU A 200 18.72 11.10 4.97
N PRO A 201 17.94 11.80 5.81
CA PRO A 201 17.36 13.08 5.43
C PRO A 201 18.45 14.03 4.93
N ALA A 202 18.22 14.72 3.81
CA ALA A 202 19.14 15.74 3.33
C ALA A 202 19.22 16.86 4.39
N GLY A 203 20.40 17.06 4.98
CA GLY A 203 20.72 18.23 5.80
C GLY A 203 20.33 18.15 7.28
N THR A 204 21.10 17.42 8.07
CA THR A 204 21.51 17.83 9.40
C THR A 204 23.02 17.54 9.56
N ALA A 205 23.83 18.20 8.74
CA ALA A 205 25.21 18.43 9.15
C ALA A 205 25.12 19.39 10.35
N ARG A 206 25.50 18.91 11.53
CA ARG A 206 25.76 19.76 12.68
C ARG A 206 27.03 20.54 12.45
#